data_5c4959ad8f83177e18ea8c9585b71177
#
_entry.id   5c4959ad8f83177e18ea8c9585b71177
#
_cell.length_a   1.000
_cell.length_b   1.000
_cell.length_c   1.000
_cell.angle_alpha   90.00
_cell.angle_beta   90.00
_cell.angle_gamma   90.00
#
_symmetry.space_group_name_H-M   'P 1'
#
loop_
_entity.id
_entity.type
_entity.pdbx_description
1 polymer ?
#
loop_
_entity_poly.entity_id
_entity_poly.type
_entity_poly.pdbx_seq_one_letter_code
_entity_poly.pdbx_strand_id
1 'polypeptide(L)'
;MQPRTALPQAPFGRDVIESIIPHRDPFLFLDEVTELDPGKRVVARKQVRSDEWFFPGHFPDRSIMPGVIMVEALAQAGAVAVLSLEENRGKLVLFAGIDDVRFKRIVEPGDELTLTCEVETVRGPIGKGRVEARVGDELAVRGTLTFAAQ
;
A
#
# COMPACT_ATOMS: atom_id res chain seq x y z
N MET A 1 19.19 21.38 -14.18
CA MET A 1 18.30 20.44 -13.47
C MET A 1 16.86 20.77 -13.85
N GLN A 2 16.16 19.82 -14.44
CA GLN A 2 14.75 20.08 -14.78
C GLN A 2 13.91 20.05 -13.48
N PRO A 3 12.98 21.00 -13.33
CA PRO A 3 12.09 20.96 -12.18
C PRO A 3 11.21 19.70 -12.25
N ARG A 4 11.09 19.01 -11.12
CA ARG A 4 10.20 17.86 -11.04
C ARG A 4 8.75 18.33 -11.15
N THR A 5 7.98 17.64 -12.00
CA THR A 5 6.57 17.97 -12.14
C THR A 5 5.84 17.70 -10.81
N ALA A 6 5.03 18.65 -10.38
CA ALA A 6 4.19 18.45 -9.21
C ALA A 6 3.24 17.28 -9.43
N LEU A 7 3.01 16.46 -8.40
CA LEU A 7 2.07 15.36 -8.47
C LEU A 7 0.63 15.90 -8.50
N PRO A 8 -0.27 15.23 -9.25
CA PRO A 8 -1.70 15.56 -9.17
C PRO A 8 -2.20 15.34 -7.74
N GLN A 9 -3.23 16.08 -7.37
CA GLN A 9 -3.91 15.85 -6.11
C GLN A 9 -4.77 14.59 -6.21
N ALA A 10 -4.90 13.88 -5.08
CA ALA A 10 -5.81 12.75 -5.01
C ALA A 10 -7.27 13.21 -5.21
N PRO A 11 -8.15 12.36 -5.76
CA PRO A 11 -7.89 10.96 -6.12
C PRO A 11 -7.13 10.81 -7.43
N PHE A 12 -6.32 9.73 -7.55
CA PHE A 12 -5.66 9.39 -8.80
C PHE A 12 -5.47 7.88 -8.92
N GLY A 13 -5.39 7.41 -10.15
CA GLY A 13 -5.32 5.99 -10.47
C GLY A 13 -3.89 5.47 -10.68
N ARG A 14 -3.81 4.31 -11.33
CA ARG A 14 -2.55 3.58 -11.50
C ARG A 14 -1.46 4.35 -12.22
N ASP A 15 -1.81 5.15 -13.23
CA ASP A 15 -0.80 5.90 -13.99
C ASP A 15 0.04 6.79 -13.07
N VAL A 16 -0.61 7.48 -12.13
CA VAL A 16 0.08 8.34 -11.18
C VAL A 16 0.79 7.51 -10.11
N ILE A 17 0.15 6.43 -9.63
CA ILE A 17 0.77 5.51 -8.68
C ILE A 17 2.08 4.98 -9.24
N GLU A 18 2.10 4.52 -10.49
CA GLU A 18 3.30 4.01 -11.15
C GLU A 18 4.38 5.09 -11.35
N SER A 19 4.00 6.36 -11.37
CA SER A 19 4.97 7.45 -11.40
C SER A 19 5.63 7.73 -10.04
N ILE A 20 5.03 7.21 -8.96
CA ILE A 20 5.52 7.41 -7.58
C ILE A 20 6.29 6.20 -7.08
N ILE A 21 5.74 5.00 -7.25
CA ILE A 21 6.36 3.75 -6.78
C ILE A 21 6.83 2.91 -7.97
N PRO A 22 7.92 2.11 -7.80
CA PRO A 22 8.47 1.33 -8.90
C PRO A 22 7.75 0.01 -9.18
N HIS A 23 6.84 -0.39 -8.32
CA HIS A 23 6.08 -1.63 -8.45
C HIS A 23 5.29 -1.69 -9.75
N ARG A 24 5.19 -2.86 -10.36
CA ARG A 24 4.47 -3.10 -11.62
C ARG A 24 3.71 -4.42 -11.54
N ASP A 25 2.72 -4.57 -12.40
CA ASP A 25 2.02 -5.86 -12.53
C ASP A 25 3.02 -7.00 -12.77
N PRO A 26 2.83 -8.14 -12.15
CA PRO A 26 1.67 -8.55 -11.34
C PRO A 26 1.80 -8.23 -9.85
N PHE A 27 2.75 -7.39 -9.45
CA PHE A 27 3.04 -7.09 -8.05
C PHE A 27 2.69 -5.65 -7.65
N LEU A 28 1.78 -5.02 -8.36
CA LEU A 28 1.20 -3.73 -7.98
C LEU A 28 -0.22 -3.97 -7.46
N PHE A 29 -0.44 -3.70 -6.17
CA PHE A 29 -1.67 -4.04 -5.47
C PHE A 29 -2.53 -2.83 -5.09
N LEU A 30 -2.33 -1.70 -5.75
CA LEU A 30 -3.13 -0.50 -5.56
C LEU A 30 -3.87 -0.16 -6.85
N ASP A 31 -5.16 0.09 -6.77
CA ASP A 31 -5.95 0.53 -7.92
C ASP A 31 -6.11 2.05 -7.96
N GLU A 32 -6.23 2.67 -6.78
CA GLU A 32 -6.47 4.11 -6.67
C GLU A 32 -5.93 4.61 -5.34
N VAL A 33 -5.43 5.84 -5.35
CA VAL A 33 -5.16 6.59 -4.12
C VAL A 33 -6.27 7.62 -3.98
N THR A 34 -7.05 7.52 -2.91
CA THR A 34 -8.21 8.39 -2.68
C THR A 34 -7.87 9.62 -1.86
N GLU A 35 -6.88 9.52 -0.97
CA GLU A 35 -6.39 10.62 -0.16
C GLU A 35 -4.88 10.54 -0.02
N LEU A 36 -4.21 11.69 -0.07
CA LEU A 36 -2.76 11.76 0.11
C LEU A 36 -2.36 13.07 0.77
N ASP A 37 -1.71 12.95 1.92
CA ASP A 37 -0.97 14.03 2.56
C ASP A 37 0.51 13.58 2.56
N PRO A 38 1.34 14.11 1.63
CA PRO A 38 2.70 13.60 1.44
C PRO A 38 3.50 13.53 2.73
N GLY A 39 4.12 12.37 2.95
CA GLY A 39 4.93 12.10 4.13
C GLY A 39 4.15 11.87 5.42
N LYS A 40 2.82 11.97 5.38
CA LYS A 40 1.99 11.88 6.60
C LYS A 40 0.92 10.82 6.53
N ARG A 41 0.11 10.80 5.47
CA ARG A 41 -1.04 9.91 5.40
C ARG A 41 -1.42 9.59 3.98
N VAL A 42 -1.85 8.36 3.76
CA VAL A 42 -2.38 7.90 2.48
C VAL A 42 -3.58 6.99 2.72
N VAL A 43 -4.57 7.11 1.86
CA VAL A 43 -5.66 6.15 1.76
C VAL A 43 -5.71 5.68 0.32
N ALA A 44 -5.64 4.37 0.12
CA ALA A 44 -5.68 3.75 -1.19
C ALA A 44 -6.78 2.69 -1.22
N ARG A 45 -7.09 2.25 -2.42
CA ARG A 45 -8.14 1.28 -2.67
C ARG A 45 -7.63 0.15 -3.55
N LYS A 46 -8.04 -1.08 -3.25
CA LYS A 46 -7.82 -2.23 -4.11
C LYS A 46 -9.10 -3.04 -4.23
N GLN A 47 -9.55 -3.26 -5.46
CA GLN A 47 -10.60 -4.21 -5.76
C GLN A 47 -9.99 -5.61 -5.83
N VAL A 48 -10.45 -6.53 -4.99
CA VAL A 48 -9.98 -7.91 -4.99
C VAL A 48 -10.74 -8.68 -6.08
N ARG A 49 -9.99 -9.22 -7.06
CA ARG A 49 -10.56 -9.84 -8.25
C ARG A 49 -10.33 -11.34 -8.25
N SER A 50 -11.28 -12.07 -8.80
CA SER A 50 -11.23 -13.54 -8.85
C SER A 50 -10.10 -14.08 -9.74
N ASP A 51 -9.61 -13.27 -10.68
CA ASP A 51 -8.56 -13.65 -11.62
C ASP A 51 -7.14 -13.34 -11.14
N GLU A 52 -6.98 -12.93 -9.89
CA GLU A 52 -5.64 -12.62 -9.39
C GLU A 52 -4.78 -13.88 -9.24
N TRP A 53 -3.48 -13.73 -9.55
CA TRP A 53 -2.55 -14.84 -9.71
C TRP A 53 -2.36 -15.69 -8.45
N PHE A 54 -2.61 -15.15 -7.27
CA PHE A 54 -2.39 -15.89 -6.02
C PHE A 54 -3.56 -16.80 -5.62
N PHE A 55 -4.74 -16.67 -6.24
CA PHE A 55 -5.90 -17.43 -5.83
C PHE A 55 -5.86 -18.92 -6.19
N PRO A 56 -5.37 -19.36 -7.38
CA PRO A 56 -5.39 -20.79 -7.70
C PRO A 56 -4.71 -21.68 -6.66
N GLY A 57 -3.63 -21.19 -6.05
CA GLY A 57 -2.90 -21.93 -5.04
C GLY A 57 -3.30 -21.61 -3.60
N HIS A 58 -4.19 -20.64 -3.39
CA HIS A 58 -4.51 -20.16 -2.04
C HIS A 58 -6.00 -19.86 -1.87
N PHE A 59 -6.89 -20.84 -1.97
CA PHE A 59 -6.62 -22.28 -2.09
C PHE A 59 -7.39 -22.85 -3.26
N PRO A 60 -7.07 -24.08 -3.74
CA PRO A 60 -7.77 -24.67 -4.90
C PRO A 60 -9.29 -24.70 -4.79
N ASP A 61 -9.82 -25.01 -3.60
CA ASP A 61 -11.26 -25.11 -3.37
C ASP A 61 -11.88 -23.83 -2.77
N ARG A 62 -11.07 -22.87 -2.39
CA ARG A 62 -11.56 -21.63 -1.79
C ARG A 62 -10.54 -20.50 -1.97
N SER A 63 -10.96 -19.44 -2.64
CA SER A 63 -10.10 -18.28 -2.87
C SER A 63 -10.09 -17.38 -1.65
N ILE A 64 -8.92 -17.31 -1.01
CA ILE A 64 -8.67 -16.43 0.13
C ILE A 64 -7.44 -15.59 -0.19
N MET A 65 -7.55 -14.26 -0.06
CA MET A 65 -6.41 -13.40 -0.27
C MET A 65 -5.35 -13.66 0.81
N PRO A 66 -4.10 -14.01 0.40
CA PRO A 66 -3.05 -14.23 1.40
C PRO A 66 -2.85 -12.98 2.26
N GLY A 67 -2.81 -13.18 3.57
CA GLY A 67 -2.62 -12.05 4.50
C GLY A 67 -1.35 -11.27 4.23
N VAL A 68 -0.27 -11.96 3.84
CA VAL A 68 1.00 -11.30 3.52
C VAL A 68 0.90 -10.40 2.28
N ILE A 69 -0.01 -10.69 1.34
CA ILE A 69 -0.27 -9.83 0.19
C ILE A 69 -1.01 -8.56 0.63
N MET A 70 -1.91 -8.66 1.61
CA MET A 70 -2.54 -7.47 2.19
C MET A 70 -1.51 -6.57 2.86
N VAL A 71 -0.55 -7.16 3.59
CA VAL A 71 0.55 -6.41 4.21
C VAL A 71 1.39 -5.74 3.13
N GLU A 72 1.69 -6.43 2.03
CA GLU A 72 2.41 -5.83 0.90
C GLU A 72 1.64 -4.66 0.29
N ALA A 73 0.33 -4.81 0.10
CA ALA A 73 -0.51 -3.71 -0.41
C ALA A 73 -0.45 -2.48 0.52
N LEU A 74 -0.48 -2.71 1.83
CA LEU A 74 -0.33 -1.63 2.82
C LEU A 74 1.04 -0.98 2.76
N ALA A 75 2.09 -1.77 2.51
CA ALA A 75 3.43 -1.24 2.33
C ALA A 75 3.53 -0.38 1.07
N GLN A 76 2.88 -0.78 -0.01
CA GLN A 76 2.84 0.02 -1.23
C GLN A 76 2.10 1.34 -1.00
N ALA A 77 1.00 1.32 -0.27
CA ALA A 77 0.31 2.56 0.11
C ALA A 77 1.23 3.47 0.93
N GLY A 78 1.93 2.92 1.92
CA GLY A 78 2.91 3.68 2.71
C GLY A 78 4.05 4.22 1.86
N ALA A 79 4.52 3.44 0.87
CA ALA A 79 5.54 3.88 -0.07
C ALA A 79 5.06 5.08 -0.90
N VAL A 80 3.78 5.11 -1.30
CA VAL A 80 3.21 6.28 -1.97
C VAL A 80 3.34 7.53 -1.08
N ALA A 81 3.00 7.42 0.20
CA ALA A 81 3.10 8.56 1.11
C ALA A 81 4.55 9.06 1.24
N VAL A 82 5.50 8.15 1.39
CA VAL A 82 6.92 8.50 1.59
C VAL A 82 7.56 9.02 0.31
N LEU A 83 7.33 8.36 -0.83
CA LEU A 83 7.94 8.71 -2.11
C LEU A 83 7.27 9.88 -2.82
N SER A 84 6.10 10.32 -2.35
CA SER A 84 5.47 11.53 -2.87
C SER A 84 6.16 12.80 -2.37
N LEU A 85 6.97 12.71 -1.31
CA LEU A 85 7.84 13.80 -0.92
C LEU A 85 8.92 14.01 -1.98
N GLU A 86 9.17 15.26 -2.34
CA GLU A 86 10.12 15.60 -3.42
C GLU A 86 11.51 15.01 -3.15
N GLU A 87 11.99 15.09 -1.92
CA GLU A 87 13.30 14.59 -1.54
C GLU A 87 13.44 13.07 -1.63
N ASN A 88 12.34 12.35 -1.69
CA ASN A 88 12.34 10.89 -1.75
C ASN A 88 12.00 10.33 -3.13
N ARG A 89 11.62 11.16 -4.09
CA ARG A 89 11.25 10.69 -5.43
C ARG A 89 12.37 9.93 -6.10
N GLY A 90 12.02 8.80 -6.73
CA GLY A 90 12.97 7.94 -7.43
C GLY A 90 13.72 6.97 -6.53
N LYS A 91 13.52 7.05 -5.20
CA LYS A 91 14.11 6.09 -4.29
C LYS A 91 13.30 4.80 -4.23
N LEU A 92 13.95 3.73 -3.77
CA LEU A 92 13.25 2.50 -3.41
C LEU A 92 12.85 2.56 -1.93
N VAL A 93 11.68 2.02 -1.62
CA VAL A 93 11.24 1.84 -0.25
C VAL A 93 11.18 0.34 0.00
N LEU A 94 11.97 -0.11 0.97
CA LEU A 94 12.06 -1.51 1.35
C LEU A 94 11.51 -1.71 2.75
N PHE A 95 10.97 -2.91 3.01
CA PHE A 95 10.63 -3.28 4.37
C PHE A 95 11.88 -3.35 5.23
N ALA A 96 11.83 -2.73 6.41
CA ALA A 96 12.84 -2.89 7.46
C ALA A 96 12.25 -3.59 8.69
N GLY A 97 10.96 -3.56 8.86
CA GLY A 97 10.29 -4.25 9.96
C GLY A 97 8.80 -4.35 9.80
N ILE A 98 8.23 -5.39 10.37
CA ILE A 98 6.78 -5.65 10.40
C ILE A 98 6.46 -6.03 11.85
N ASP A 99 5.66 -5.21 12.53
CA ASP A 99 5.36 -5.38 13.95
C ASP A 99 3.87 -5.39 14.22
N ASP A 100 3.47 -6.17 15.20
CA ASP A 100 2.08 -6.21 15.73
C ASP A 100 1.02 -6.41 14.66
N VAL A 101 1.32 -7.19 13.62
CA VAL A 101 0.35 -7.48 12.58
C VAL A 101 -0.66 -8.51 13.08
N ARG A 102 -1.94 -8.18 12.92
CA ARG A 102 -3.07 -9.03 13.28
C ARG A 102 -4.05 -9.08 12.14
N PHE A 103 -4.42 -10.30 11.76
CA PHE A 103 -5.42 -10.57 10.72
C PHE A 103 -6.76 -10.82 11.40
N LYS A 104 -7.76 -10.00 11.07
CA LYS A 104 -9.06 -9.98 11.75
C LYS A 104 -10.23 -10.48 10.90
N ARG A 105 -10.05 -10.50 9.57
CA ARG A 105 -11.10 -10.88 8.64
C ARG A 105 -10.48 -11.53 7.41
N ILE A 106 -11.11 -12.61 6.94
CA ILE A 106 -10.78 -13.22 5.65
C ILE A 106 -11.24 -12.28 4.54
N VAL A 107 -10.40 -12.09 3.52
CA VAL A 107 -10.68 -11.30 2.33
C VAL A 107 -10.80 -12.22 1.13
N GLU A 108 -11.85 -12.04 0.35
CA GLU A 108 -12.23 -12.91 -0.77
C GLU A 108 -12.42 -12.08 -2.04
N PRO A 109 -12.45 -12.73 -3.23
CA PRO A 109 -12.78 -12.02 -4.45
C PRO A 109 -14.14 -11.32 -4.34
N GLY A 110 -14.19 -10.10 -4.85
CA GLY A 110 -15.38 -9.24 -4.73
C GLY A 110 -15.28 -8.22 -3.61
N ASP A 111 -14.42 -8.45 -2.63
CA ASP A 111 -14.18 -7.46 -1.57
C ASP A 111 -13.39 -6.28 -2.12
N GLU A 112 -13.65 -5.09 -1.60
CA GLU A 112 -12.86 -3.90 -1.87
C GLU A 112 -12.11 -3.51 -0.60
N LEU A 113 -10.77 -3.45 -0.70
CA LEU A 113 -9.93 -3.06 0.41
C LEU A 113 -9.72 -1.55 0.43
N THR A 114 -9.92 -0.96 1.60
CA THR A 114 -9.47 0.40 1.90
C THR A 114 -8.19 0.28 2.70
N LEU A 115 -7.11 0.81 2.15
CA LEU A 115 -5.75 0.67 2.66
C LEU A 115 -5.28 2.01 3.21
N THR A 116 -5.05 2.09 4.51
CA THR A 116 -4.64 3.34 5.16
C THR A 116 -3.26 3.18 5.80
N CYS A 117 -2.39 4.15 5.58
CA CYS A 117 -1.11 4.27 6.28
C CYS A 117 -0.98 5.67 6.87
N GLU A 118 -0.73 5.73 8.17
CA GLU A 118 -0.39 6.97 8.87
C GLU A 118 1.07 6.91 9.27
N VAL A 119 1.88 7.79 8.71
CA VAL A 119 3.31 7.86 9.02
C VAL A 119 3.47 8.49 10.40
N GLU A 120 4.04 7.74 11.33
CA GLU A 120 4.19 8.18 12.73
C GLU A 120 5.53 8.85 12.99
N THR A 121 6.60 8.28 12.45
CA THR A 121 7.95 8.82 12.66
C THR A 121 8.77 8.70 11.39
N VAL A 122 9.67 9.67 11.20
CA VAL A 122 10.69 9.63 10.14
C VAL A 122 12.02 10.04 10.75
N ARG A 123 13.04 9.19 10.58
CA ARG A 123 14.42 9.47 11.02
C ARG A 123 15.37 9.13 9.89
N GLY A 124 15.82 10.17 9.16
CA GLY A 124 16.66 9.97 7.98
C GLY A 124 15.94 9.10 6.95
N PRO A 125 16.56 7.99 6.51
CA PRO A 125 15.94 7.10 5.53
C PRO A 125 14.89 6.14 6.13
N ILE A 126 14.71 6.13 7.45
CA ILE A 126 13.83 5.19 8.14
C ILE A 126 12.51 5.88 8.52
N GLY A 127 11.40 5.26 8.13
CA GLY A 127 10.07 5.71 8.51
C GLY A 127 9.24 4.57 9.12
N LYS A 128 8.38 4.91 10.07
CA LYS A 128 7.39 3.99 10.63
C LYS A 128 5.99 4.47 10.30
N GLY A 129 5.12 3.54 9.91
CA GLY A 129 3.73 3.83 9.64
C GLY A 129 2.80 2.84 10.30
N ARG A 130 1.71 3.35 10.85
CA ARG A 130 0.62 2.51 11.32
C ARG A 130 -0.31 2.25 10.15
N VAL A 131 -0.62 0.97 9.92
CA VAL A 131 -1.38 0.55 8.76
C VAL A 131 -2.63 -0.23 9.14
N GLU A 132 -3.68 -0.09 8.33
CA GLU A 132 -4.86 -0.93 8.41
C GLU A 132 -5.51 -1.11 7.05
N ALA A 133 -6.09 -2.29 6.84
CA ALA A 133 -6.92 -2.57 5.69
C ALA A 133 -8.32 -2.93 6.17
N ARG A 134 -9.33 -2.38 5.52
CA ARG A 134 -10.75 -2.61 5.85
C ARG A 134 -11.53 -3.03 4.61
N VAL A 135 -12.56 -3.81 4.86
CA VAL A 135 -13.62 -4.09 3.89
C VAL A 135 -14.89 -3.46 4.46
N GLY A 136 -15.32 -2.33 3.88
CA GLY A 136 -16.37 -1.53 4.50
C GLY A 136 -15.94 -1.09 5.89
N ASP A 137 -16.74 -1.37 6.90
CA ASP A 137 -16.45 -1.03 8.30
C ASP A 137 -15.65 -2.10 9.04
N GLU A 138 -15.41 -3.26 8.40
CA GLU A 138 -14.71 -4.36 9.04
C GLU A 138 -13.20 -4.28 8.88
N LEU A 139 -12.49 -4.33 9.99
CA LEU A 139 -11.04 -4.39 9.99
C LEU A 139 -10.57 -5.76 9.50
N ALA A 140 -9.78 -5.80 8.43
CA ALA A 140 -9.22 -7.04 7.90
C ALA A 140 -7.82 -7.32 8.46
N VAL A 141 -6.96 -6.31 8.49
CA VAL A 141 -5.61 -6.43 9.03
C VAL A 141 -5.15 -5.08 9.56
N ARG A 142 -4.34 -5.10 10.61
CA ARG A 142 -3.69 -3.90 11.15
C ARG A 142 -2.26 -4.23 11.59
N GLY A 143 -1.42 -3.23 11.68
CA GLY A 143 -0.05 -3.40 12.15
C GLY A 143 0.76 -2.13 12.05
N THR A 144 2.06 -2.27 12.28
CA THR A 144 3.05 -1.20 12.14
C THR A 144 4.14 -1.68 11.19
N LEU A 145 4.46 -0.87 10.19
CA LEU A 145 5.49 -1.18 9.21
C LEU A 145 6.65 -0.18 9.35
N THR A 146 7.86 -0.68 9.22
CA THR A 146 9.06 0.15 9.18
C THR A 146 9.63 0.09 7.77
N PHE A 147 9.89 1.25 7.20
CA PHE A 147 10.38 1.42 5.84
C PHE A 147 11.79 1.98 5.84
N ALA A 148 12.60 1.54 4.88
CA ALA A 148 13.90 2.14 4.59
C ALA A 148 13.89 2.66 3.15
N ALA A 149 14.14 3.94 2.97
CA ALA A 149 14.25 4.57 1.65
C ALA A 149 15.71 4.59 1.19
N GLN A 150 15.95 4.14 -0.05
CA GLN A 150 17.29 4.08 -0.64
C GLN A 150 17.35 4.78 -1.98
#